data_78334bbb957d6bc2f0444e41f00e4452
#
_entry.id   78334bbb957d6bc2f0444e41f00e4452
#
_cell.length_a   1.000
_cell.length_b   1.000
_cell.length_c   1.000
_cell.angle_alpha   90.00
_cell.angle_beta   90.00
_cell.angle_gamma   90.00
#
_symmetry.space_group_name_H-M   'P 1'
#
loop_
_entity.id
_entity.type
_entity.pdbx_description
1 polymer ?
#
loop_
_entity_poly.entity_id
_entity_poly.type
_entity_poly.pdbx_seq_one_letter_code
_entity_poly.pdbx_strand_id
1 'polypeptide(L)'
;QYPDFYKAAVSCAGNHDNNIYNRWWSETHHGGKEVGSEKGDTTFVDKIATNPEIAKQLKGNLLLIHGDIDNNVHPGNTLRVVDALIRAGKRFDMLILPQQRHGFGDMNEYFYWKLVDYFSEHLKGKSEKSVDIPKR
;
A
#
# COMPACT_ATOMS: atom_id res chain seq x y z
N GLN A 1 6.81 6.80 -8.45
CA GLN A 1 7.95 7.39 -9.18
C GLN A 1 7.81 7.24 -10.70
N TYR A 2 7.14 6.20 -11.21
CA TYR A 2 7.00 5.93 -12.64
C TYR A 2 5.52 5.82 -13.04
N PRO A 3 4.75 6.93 -12.94
CA PRO A 3 3.29 6.89 -13.07
C PRO A 3 2.81 6.52 -14.47
N ASP A 4 3.66 6.70 -15.49
CA ASP A 4 3.30 6.40 -16.88
C ASP A 4 3.67 4.97 -17.31
N PHE A 5 4.41 4.25 -16.49
CA PHE A 5 4.88 2.89 -16.81
C PHE A 5 3.89 1.80 -16.36
N TYR A 6 3.39 1.89 -15.12
CA TYR A 6 2.52 0.86 -14.56
C TYR A 6 1.04 1.18 -14.80
N LYS A 7 0.33 0.32 -15.52
CA LYS A 7 -1.11 0.45 -15.77
C LYS A 7 -1.96 -0.05 -14.61
N ALA A 8 -1.51 -1.08 -13.92
CA ALA A 8 -2.15 -1.65 -12.76
C ALA A 8 -1.11 -2.10 -11.74
N ALA A 9 -1.41 -1.92 -10.47
CA ALA A 9 -0.58 -2.34 -9.35
C ALA A 9 -1.45 -2.83 -8.20
N VAL A 10 -0.94 -3.80 -7.43
CA VAL A 10 -1.53 -4.23 -6.17
C VAL A 10 -0.49 -4.09 -5.07
N SER A 11 -0.85 -3.44 -3.98
CA SER A 11 -0.01 -3.33 -2.81
C SER A 11 -0.65 -4.07 -1.64
N CYS A 12 0.09 -5.03 -1.10
CA CYS A 12 -0.40 -5.95 -0.06
C CYS A 12 0.39 -5.71 1.23
N ALA A 13 -0.31 -5.47 2.33
CA ALA A 13 0.27 -5.25 3.67
C ALA A 13 1.49 -4.29 3.65
N GLY A 14 1.41 -3.23 2.85
CA GLY A 14 2.53 -2.36 2.52
C GLY A 14 2.96 -1.44 3.66
N ASN A 15 4.26 -1.37 3.90
CA ASN A 15 4.85 -0.29 4.71
C ASN A 15 4.93 0.98 3.84
N HIS A 16 3.92 1.81 3.94
CA HIS A 16 3.77 3.00 3.10
C HIS A 16 4.30 4.29 3.74
N ASP A 17 4.46 4.27 5.05
CA ASP A 17 4.90 5.42 5.82
C ASP A 17 5.79 4.98 6.98
N ASN A 18 7.09 5.16 6.80
CA ASN A 18 8.08 4.78 7.80
C ASN A 18 7.97 5.56 9.12
N ASN A 19 7.28 6.71 9.15
CA ASN A 19 7.05 7.46 10.38
C ASN A 19 6.17 6.72 11.39
N ILE A 20 5.42 5.70 10.94
CA ILE A 20 4.57 4.85 11.79
C ILE A 20 4.97 3.38 11.76
N TYR A 21 6.17 3.07 11.31
CA TYR A 21 6.73 1.72 11.30
C TYR A 21 7.94 1.62 12.24
N ASN A 22 8.57 0.47 12.28
CA ASN A 22 9.75 0.20 13.08
C ASN A 22 10.92 1.10 12.66
N ARG A 23 11.31 2.03 13.54
CA ARG A 23 12.33 3.03 13.25
C ARG A 23 13.68 2.41 12.91
N TRP A 24 14.09 1.38 13.64
CA TRP A 24 15.35 0.68 13.37
C TRP A 24 15.39 0.11 11.95
N TRP A 25 14.27 -0.47 11.50
CA TRP A 25 14.14 -1.00 10.15
C TRP A 25 14.25 0.13 9.10
N SER A 26 13.56 1.23 9.33
CA SER A 26 13.59 2.39 8.43
C SER A 26 14.97 3.00 8.32
N GLU A 27 15.68 3.18 9.43
CA GLU A 27 17.04 3.71 9.45
C GLU A 27 18.02 2.79 8.72
N THR A 28 17.89 1.47 8.90
CA THR A 28 18.76 0.48 8.24
C THR A 28 18.57 0.43 6.72
N HIS A 29 17.32 0.46 6.25
CA HIS A 29 17.02 0.19 4.85
C HIS A 29 16.78 1.44 4.01
N HIS A 30 16.32 2.52 4.59
CA HIS A 30 16.00 3.77 3.88
C HIS A 30 17.00 4.89 4.18
N GLY A 31 17.71 4.78 5.28
CA GLY A 31 18.62 5.80 5.78
C GLY A 31 17.90 7.07 6.24
N GLY A 32 18.53 7.78 7.15
CA GLY A 32 18.08 9.07 7.62
C GLY A 32 18.88 10.21 7.01
N LYS A 33 18.31 11.39 6.98
CA LYS A 33 19.05 12.64 6.78
C LYS A 33 18.87 13.54 8.00
N GLU A 34 19.95 14.18 8.34
CA GLU A 34 19.95 15.20 9.38
C GLU A 34 19.32 16.48 8.85
N VAL A 35 18.41 17.05 9.63
CA VAL A 35 17.79 18.34 9.35
C VAL A 35 18.00 19.23 10.57
N GLY A 36 18.84 20.25 10.42
CA GLY A 36 19.03 21.29 11.43
C GLY A 36 17.84 22.24 11.48
N SER A 37 17.42 22.62 12.67
CA SER A 37 16.47 23.73 12.85
C SER A 37 17.21 25.05 13.02
N GLU A 38 16.53 26.17 12.75
CA GLU A 38 17.05 27.53 13.00
C GLU A 38 17.38 27.77 14.48
N LYS A 39 16.87 26.93 15.38
CA LYS A 39 17.12 26.98 16.82
C LYS A 39 18.31 26.13 17.27
N GLY A 40 19.03 25.50 16.33
CA GLY A 40 20.19 24.67 16.60
C GLY A 40 19.87 23.24 17.02
N ASP A 41 18.59 22.84 17.03
CA ASP A 41 18.21 21.45 17.27
C ASP A 41 18.37 20.62 15.98
N THR A 42 18.88 19.41 16.14
CA THR A 42 19.04 18.45 15.05
C THR A 42 17.94 17.41 15.11
N THR A 43 17.22 17.23 14.01
CA THR A 43 16.26 16.12 13.82
C THR A 43 16.68 15.22 12.68
N PHE A 44 16.30 13.96 12.75
CA PHE A 44 16.52 12.99 11.66
C PHE A 44 15.19 12.67 10.99
N VAL A 45 15.15 12.78 9.68
CA VAL A 45 14.00 12.40 8.86
C VAL A 45 14.39 11.35 7.82
N ASP A 46 13.44 10.54 7.38
CA ASP A 46 13.69 9.54 6.34
C ASP A 46 14.11 10.20 5.03
N LYS A 47 15.09 9.59 4.32
CA LYS A 47 15.55 10.09 3.02
C LYS A 47 14.55 9.87 1.91
N ILE A 48 13.69 8.86 2.04
CA ILE A 48 12.74 8.43 1.02
C ILE A 48 11.38 9.04 1.33
N ALA A 49 10.79 9.68 0.33
CA ALA A 49 9.43 10.19 0.43
C ALA A 49 8.44 9.04 0.70
N THR A 50 7.52 9.26 1.62
CA THR A 50 6.47 8.29 1.93
C THR A 50 5.47 8.15 0.79
N ASN A 51 4.78 7.01 0.70
CA ASN A 51 3.75 6.84 -0.34
C ASN A 51 2.59 7.85 -0.21
N PRO A 52 2.13 8.26 0.97
CA PRO A 52 1.19 9.38 1.11
C PRO A 52 1.66 10.68 0.45
N GLU A 53 2.93 11.06 0.60
CA GLU A 53 3.46 12.30 0.01
C GLU A 53 3.44 12.29 -1.53
N ILE A 54 3.62 11.13 -2.15
CA ILE A 54 3.63 10.97 -3.61
C ILE A 54 2.31 10.47 -4.19
N ALA A 55 1.28 10.24 -3.38
CA ALA A 55 -0.01 9.68 -3.79
C ALA A 55 -0.67 10.46 -4.95
N LYS A 56 -0.50 11.79 -4.99
CA LYS A 56 -1.02 12.66 -6.07
C LYS A 56 -0.48 12.31 -7.45
N GLN A 57 0.65 11.60 -7.54
CA GLN A 57 1.26 11.18 -8.80
C GLN A 57 0.65 9.92 -9.40
N LEU A 58 -0.26 9.24 -8.68
CA LEU A 58 -0.91 8.02 -9.18
C LEU A 58 -1.65 8.29 -10.51
N LYS A 59 -1.37 7.49 -11.54
CA LYS A 59 -2.06 7.52 -12.84
C LYS A 59 -2.70 6.18 -13.20
N GLY A 60 -2.09 5.07 -12.81
CA GLY A 60 -2.60 3.71 -13.07
C GLY A 60 -3.67 3.27 -12.06
N ASN A 61 -4.20 2.07 -12.28
CA ASN A 61 -5.14 1.43 -11.37
C ASN A 61 -4.38 0.86 -10.16
N LEU A 62 -4.86 1.11 -8.95
CA LEU A 62 -4.25 0.66 -7.70
C LEU A 62 -5.27 -0.09 -6.84
N LEU A 63 -4.91 -1.30 -6.44
CA LEU A 63 -5.62 -2.05 -5.41
C LEU A 63 -4.75 -2.13 -4.15
N LEU A 64 -5.30 -1.70 -3.03
CA LEU A 64 -4.67 -1.79 -1.71
C LEU A 64 -5.31 -2.96 -0.94
N ILE A 65 -4.49 -3.88 -0.42
CA ILE A 65 -4.96 -5.02 0.37
C ILE A 65 -4.25 -5.03 1.72
N HIS A 66 -5.00 -5.22 2.82
CA HIS A 66 -4.40 -5.31 4.15
C HIS A 66 -5.22 -6.23 5.07
N GLY A 67 -4.54 -6.97 5.94
CA GLY A 67 -5.18 -7.68 7.05
C GLY A 67 -5.50 -6.71 8.19
N ASP A 68 -6.70 -6.78 8.75
CA ASP A 68 -7.16 -5.82 9.78
C ASP A 68 -6.44 -5.97 11.13
N ILE A 69 -5.91 -7.16 11.42
CA ILE A 69 -5.14 -7.45 12.65
C ILE A 69 -3.63 -7.64 12.37
N ASP A 70 -3.11 -7.04 11.30
CA ASP A 70 -1.68 -7.07 11.00
C ASP A 70 -0.88 -6.36 12.10
N ASN A 71 -0.11 -7.14 12.84
CA ASN A 71 0.72 -6.67 13.95
C ASN A 71 2.20 -6.48 13.58
N ASN A 72 2.56 -6.73 12.32
CA ASN A 72 3.88 -6.41 11.77
C ASN A 72 3.86 -5.03 11.12
N VAL A 73 3.10 -4.88 10.02
CA VAL A 73 2.86 -3.58 9.40
C VAL A 73 1.43 -3.15 9.71
N HIS A 74 1.28 -2.25 10.66
CA HIS A 74 -0.04 -1.82 11.12
C HIS A 74 -0.90 -1.31 9.95
N PRO A 75 -2.22 -1.68 9.87
CA PRO A 75 -3.13 -1.25 8.79
C PRO A 75 -3.22 0.27 8.60
N GLY A 76 -2.88 1.03 9.63
CA GLY A 76 -2.72 2.48 9.57
C GLY A 76 -1.79 2.96 8.44
N ASN A 77 -0.81 2.14 8.02
CA ASN A 77 0.05 2.43 6.87
C ASN A 77 -0.78 2.57 5.59
N THR A 78 -1.66 1.61 5.32
CA THR A 78 -2.57 1.64 4.17
C THR A 78 -3.58 2.77 4.29
N LEU A 79 -4.15 3.01 5.49
CA LEU A 79 -5.12 4.09 5.70
C LEU A 79 -4.53 5.48 5.46
N ARG A 80 -3.26 5.72 5.75
CA ARG A 80 -2.59 6.98 5.39
C ARG A 80 -2.50 7.19 3.88
N VAL A 81 -2.23 6.14 3.11
CA VAL A 81 -2.25 6.22 1.64
C VAL A 81 -3.66 6.48 1.14
N VAL A 82 -4.65 5.80 1.70
CA VAL A 82 -6.07 6.00 1.37
C VAL A 82 -6.48 7.46 1.58
N ASP A 83 -6.19 8.04 2.74
CA ASP A 83 -6.48 9.46 3.01
C ASP A 83 -5.81 10.38 1.98
N ALA A 84 -4.53 10.15 1.68
CA ALA A 84 -3.79 10.96 0.71
C ALA A 84 -4.34 10.82 -0.71
N LEU A 85 -4.75 9.63 -1.13
CA LEU A 85 -5.37 9.39 -2.44
C LEU A 85 -6.73 10.08 -2.54
N ILE A 86 -7.57 9.99 -1.50
CA ILE A 86 -8.87 10.66 -1.45
C ILE A 86 -8.69 12.18 -1.56
N ARG A 87 -7.79 12.77 -0.76
CA ARG A 87 -7.50 14.21 -0.81
C ARG A 87 -6.94 14.67 -2.15
N ALA A 88 -6.21 13.80 -2.84
CA ALA A 88 -5.69 14.05 -4.18
C ALA A 88 -6.71 13.78 -5.30
N GLY A 89 -7.96 13.42 -4.99
CA GLY A 89 -9.00 13.10 -5.96
C GLY A 89 -8.71 11.88 -6.82
N LYS A 90 -7.93 10.91 -6.30
CA LYS A 90 -7.56 9.70 -7.02
C LYS A 90 -8.58 8.59 -6.79
N ARG A 91 -8.85 7.82 -7.85
CA ARG A 91 -9.61 6.56 -7.77
C ARG A 91 -8.67 5.42 -7.48
N PHE A 92 -9.09 4.52 -6.61
CA PHE A 92 -8.36 3.30 -6.25
C PHE A 92 -9.35 2.29 -5.69
N ASP A 93 -8.91 1.04 -5.58
CA ASP A 93 -9.66 -0.04 -4.94
C ASP A 93 -9.00 -0.43 -3.63
N MET A 94 -9.80 -0.92 -2.68
CA MET A 94 -9.32 -1.38 -1.38
C MET A 94 -10.03 -2.66 -0.95
N LEU A 95 -9.27 -3.58 -0.38
CA LEU A 95 -9.76 -4.80 0.23
C LEU A 95 -9.15 -4.96 1.63
N ILE A 96 -9.98 -5.01 2.65
CA ILE A 96 -9.57 -5.44 3.99
C ILE A 96 -9.92 -6.91 4.14
N LEU A 97 -8.95 -7.69 4.59
CA LEU A 97 -9.11 -9.10 4.91
C LEU A 97 -9.32 -9.25 6.42
N PRO A 98 -10.56 -9.52 6.88
CA PRO A 98 -10.88 -9.60 8.29
C PRO A 98 -10.14 -10.73 8.99
N GLN A 99 -9.71 -10.49 10.23
CA GLN A 99 -8.98 -11.45 11.08
C GLN A 99 -7.67 -11.96 10.49
N GLN A 100 -7.12 -11.24 9.48
CA GLN A 100 -5.86 -11.62 8.84
C GLN A 100 -4.69 -10.78 9.35
N ARG A 101 -3.55 -11.47 9.51
CA ARG A 101 -2.26 -10.87 9.80
C ARG A 101 -1.52 -10.54 8.50
N HIS A 102 -0.24 -10.27 8.60
CA HIS A 102 0.65 -9.87 7.49
C HIS A 102 0.67 -10.86 6.30
N GLY A 103 0.48 -12.15 6.53
CA GLY A 103 0.54 -13.19 5.48
C GLY A 103 -0.82 -13.70 4.98
N PHE A 104 -1.94 -13.08 5.38
CA PHE A 104 -3.32 -13.38 4.98
C PHE A 104 -3.83 -14.81 5.27
N GLY A 105 -3.06 -15.65 5.94
CA GLY A 105 -3.43 -16.93 6.53
C GLY A 105 -4.34 -17.81 5.64
N ASP A 106 -5.51 -18.15 6.13
CA ASP A 106 -6.52 -18.97 5.46
C ASP A 106 -7.30 -18.24 4.34
N MET A 107 -7.12 -16.91 4.21
CA MET A 107 -7.68 -16.12 3.10
C MET A 107 -6.75 -16.01 1.88
N ASN A 108 -5.63 -16.71 1.86
CA ASN A 108 -4.69 -16.64 0.73
C ASN A 108 -5.34 -17.05 -0.60
N GLU A 109 -6.21 -18.06 -0.62
CA GLU A 109 -6.89 -18.47 -1.86
C GLU A 109 -7.77 -17.34 -2.40
N TYR A 110 -8.59 -16.72 -1.55
CA TYR A 110 -9.40 -15.56 -1.90
C TYR A 110 -8.53 -14.40 -2.39
N PHE A 111 -7.43 -14.13 -1.71
CA PHE A 111 -6.47 -13.10 -2.08
C PHE A 111 -5.92 -13.32 -3.49
N TYR A 112 -5.47 -14.53 -3.84
CA TYR A 112 -4.95 -14.81 -5.18
C TYR A 112 -6.02 -14.68 -6.26
N TRP A 113 -7.27 -15.09 -6.01
CA TRP A 113 -8.37 -14.85 -6.93
C TRP A 113 -8.61 -13.36 -7.17
N LYS A 114 -8.54 -12.55 -6.14
CA LYS A 114 -8.66 -11.08 -6.27
C LYS A 114 -7.52 -10.49 -7.11
N LEU A 115 -6.30 -10.99 -6.99
CA LEU A 115 -5.19 -10.57 -7.84
C LEU A 115 -5.45 -10.91 -9.32
N VAL A 116 -5.84 -12.16 -9.59
CA VAL A 116 -6.14 -12.62 -10.96
C VAL A 116 -7.24 -11.77 -11.59
N ASP A 117 -8.32 -11.54 -10.86
CA ASP A 117 -9.43 -10.72 -11.31
C ASP A 117 -8.99 -9.30 -11.62
N TYR A 118 -8.26 -8.68 -10.70
CA TYR A 118 -7.82 -7.29 -10.82
C TYR A 118 -6.94 -7.08 -12.04
N PHE A 119 -5.93 -7.93 -12.21
CA PHE A 119 -5.03 -7.82 -13.37
C PHE A 119 -5.72 -8.22 -14.68
N SER A 120 -6.66 -9.18 -14.66
CA SER A 120 -7.42 -9.53 -15.86
C SER A 120 -8.29 -8.37 -16.32
N GLU A 121 -8.94 -7.67 -15.41
CA GLU A 121 -9.76 -6.50 -15.71
C GLU A 121 -8.94 -5.34 -16.28
N HIS A 122 -7.87 -4.96 -15.56
CA HIS A 122 -7.14 -3.74 -15.89
C HIS A 122 -6.05 -3.90 -16.95
N LEU A 123 -5.60 -5.12 -17.25
CA LEU A 123 -4.57 -5.37 -18.25
C LEU A 123 -5.12 -6.04 -19.53
N LYS A 124 -6.16 -6.89 -19.41
CA LYS A 124 -6.74 -7.62 -20.55
C LYS A 124 -8.11 -7.10 -20.97
N GLY A 125 -8.74 -6.22 -20.18
CA GLY A 125 -10.08 -5.70 -20.45
C GLY A 125 -11.19 -6.76 -20.33
N LYS A 126 -10.92 -7.90 -19.69
CA LYS A 126 -11.89 -8.97 -19.48
C LYS A 126 -12.40 -8.92 -18.05
N SER A 127 -13.70 -8.88 -17.91
CA SER A 127 -14.40 -8.88 -16.61
C SER A 127 -15.52 -9.94 -16.59
N GLU A 128 -15.23 -11.16 -17.06
CA GLU A 128 -16.16 -12.27 -16.90
C GLU A 128 -15.94 -12.90 -15.52
N LYS A 129 -16.55 -12.31 -14.49
CA LYS A 129 -16.45 -12.80 -13.12
C LYS A 129 -17.78 -13.41 -12.70
N SER A 130 -17.75 -14.66 -12.25
CA SER A 130 -18.83 -15.18 -11.41
C SER A 130 -18.83 -14.43 -10.07
N VAL A 131 -20.01 -14.34 -9.44
CA VAL A 131 -20.11 -13.85 -8.04
C VAL A 131 -19.36 -14.80 -7.10
N ASP A 132 -19.39 -16.08 -7.40
CA ASP A 132 -18.75 -17.12 -6.59
C ASP A 132 -17.30 -17.38 -7.03
N ILE A 133 -16.40 -17.40 -6.07
CA ILE A 133 -15.04 -17.90 -6.27
C ILE A 133 -15.07 -19.41 -6.15
N PRO A 134 -14.57 -20.16 -7.15
CA PRO A 134 -14.51 -21.62 -7.09
C PRO A 134 -13.66 -22.05 -5.89
N LYS A 135 -14.27 -22.81 -4.97
CA LYS A 135 -13.52 -23.48 -3.90
C LYS A 135 -12.86 -24.73 -4.46
N ARG A 136 -11.58 -24.88 -4.25
CA ARG A 136 -10.85 -26.12 -4.53
C ARG A 136 -10.84 -27.04 -3.33
#